data_d9def5d1e01d76a513d090ebd6330fa0
#
_entry.id   d9def5d1e01d76a513d090ebd6330fa0
#
_cell.length_a   1.000
_cell.length_b   1.000
_cell.length_c   1.000
_cell.angle_alpha   90.00
_cell.angle_beta   90.00
_cell.angle_gamma   90.00
#
_symmetry.space_group_name_H-M   'P 1'
#
loop_
_entity.id
_entity.type
_entity.pdbx_description
1 polymer ?
#
loop_
_entity_poly.entity_id
_entity_poly.type
_entity_poly.pdbx_seq_one_letter_code
_entity_poly.pdbx_strand_id
1 'polypeptide(L)'
;MKTINTILAGLCLILAVSCNQPAGQEKNEVIENIMARRSIRSYKAEPVDRETLTEIMKCGINAPNGQNKQSWAVRIVDNPQLLAEMSEAIGQAHPGNDFARTCFRGAPVMVFIARDLSYDFSAYDCGLMAQNMMLSAWSLGVGSICLGSPVRFLTDNDLCKPYLERLNFPEGYELALCVGLGYADEAPAAKPRDMEKIKFVD
;
A
#
# COMPACT_ATOMS: atom_id res chain seq x y z
N MET A 1 61.13 -5.44 -68.83
CA MET A 1 60.73 -6.40 -67.83
C MET A 1 60.70 -5.71 -66.43
N LYS A 2 59.58 -5.26 -66.01
CA LYS A 2 59.23 -4.92 -64.62
C LYS A 2 57.72 -4.67 -64.57
N THR A 3 57.02 -5.60 -64.09
CA THR A 3 55.57 -5.58 -63.87
C THR A 3 55.25 -4.66 -62.66
N ILE A 4 54.39 -3.66 -62.86
CA ILE A 4 53.87 -2.77 -61.80
C ILE A 4 52.50 -3.33 -61.45
N ASN A 5 52.39 -3.80 -60.21
CA ASN A 5 51.13 -4.18 -59.58
C ASN A 5 50.43 -2.94 -59.06
N THR A 6 49.29 -2.60 -59.64
CA THR A 6 48.43 -1.55 -59.15
C THR A 6 47.46 -2.16 -58.11
N ILE A 7 47.60 -1.80 -56.83
CA ILE A 7 46.66 -2.15 -55.78
C ILE A 7 45.55 -1.11 -55.80
N LEU A 8 44.34 -1.56 -56.12
CA LEU A 8 43.10 -0.77 -56.05
C LEU A 8 42.58 -0.80 -54.61
N ALA A 9 42.74 0.29 -53.89
CA ALA A 9 42.18 0.45 -52.56
C ALA A 9 40.71 0.85 -52.68
N GLY A 10 39.81 -0.12 -52.47
CA GLY A 10 38.39 0.14 -52.35
C GLY A 10 38.03 0.78 -51.02
N LEU A 11 37.62 2.05 -51.06
CA LEU A 11 37.12 2.80 -49.89
C LEU A 11 35.65 2.41 -49.65
N CYS A 12 35.37 1.49 -48.73
CA CYS A 12 34.01 1.21 -48.29
C CYS A 12 33.54 2.34 -47.38
N LEU A 13 32.68 3.21 -47.88
CA LEU A 13 31.94 4.18 -47.11
C LEU A 13 30.83 3.45 -46.34
N ILE A 14 31.04 3.13 -45.07
CA ILE A 14 29.99 2.65 -44.21
C ILE A 14 29.15 3.86 -43.77
N LEU A 15 28.00 4.05 -44.43
CA LEU A 15 26.95 4.93 -43.96
C LEU A 15 26.37 4.37 -42.65
N ALA A 16 26.83 4.90 -41.52
CA ALA A 16 26.16 4.68 -40.23
C ALA A 16 24.81 5.40 -40.28
N VAL A 17 23.77 4.66 -40.62
CA VAL A 17 22.40 5.10 -40.38
C VAL A 17 22.20 5.11 -38.85
N SER A 18 22.38 6.28 -38.25
CA SER A 18 21.98 6.53 -36.90
C SER A 18 20.44 6.45 -36.85
N CYS A 19 19.91 5.31 -36.47
CA CYS A 19 18.51 5.22 -36.07
C CYS A 19 18.35 6.09 -34.82
N ASN A 20 17.84 7.31 -34.98
CA ASN A 20 17.24 8.07 -33.90
C ASN A 20 16.01 7.30 -33.44
N GLN A 21 16.21 6.33 -32.56
CA GLN A 21 15.10 5.88 -31.70
C GLN A 21 14.70 7.10 -30.87
N PRO A 22 13.39 7.45 -30.81
CA PRO A 22 12.95 8.45 -29.84
C PRO A 22 13.44 8.00 -28.47
N ALA A 23 14.14 8.87 -27.76
CA ALA A 23 14.61 8.61 -26.41
C ALA A 23 13.41 8.06 -25.63
N GLY A 24 13.45 6.77 -25.28
CA GLY A 24 12.39 6.13 -24.50
C GLY A 24 12.23 6.97 -23.25
N GLN A 25 11.01 7.41 -22.98
CA GLN A 25 10.69 8.14 -21.77
C GLN A 25 11.28 7.32 -20.61
N GLU A 26 12.28 7.87 -19.90
CA GLU A 26 12.83 7.20 -18.73
C GLU A 26 11.67 6.81 -17.82
N LYS A 27 11.57 5.52 -17.51
CA LYS A 27 10.52 5.03 -16.64
C LYS A 27 10.67 5.68 -15.26
N ASN A 28 9.63 6.36 -14.83
CA ASN A 28 9.61 6.96 -13.50
C ASN A 28 9.13 5.91 -12.49
N GLU A 29 10.04 5.41 -11.68
CA GLU A 29 9.79 4.34 -10.70
C GLU A 29 8.65 4.67 -9.73
N VAL A 30 8.49 5.94 -9.34
CA VAL A 30 7.40 6.36 -8.45
C VAL A 30 6.05 6.21 -9.15
N ILE A 31 5.96 6.65 -10.40
CA ILE A 31 4.72 6.52 -11.20
C ILE A 31 4.42 5.04 -11.43
N GLU A 32 5.42 4.24 -11.81
CA GLU A 32 5.25 2.79 -12.02
C GLU A 32 4.75 2.10 -10.74
N ASN A 33 5.33 2.41 -9.57
CA ASN A 33 4.91 1.87 -8.29
C ASN A 33 3.45 2.22 -7.96
N ILE A 34 3.05 3.47 -8.16
CA ILE A 34 1.66 3.92 -7.96
C ILE A 34 0.71 3.16 -8.88
N MET A 35 1.05 3.04 -10.15
CA MET A 35 0.21 2.38 -11.16
C MET A 35 0.17 0.86 -11.01
N ALA A 36 1.23 0.24 -10.50
CA ALA A 36 1.34 -1.19 -10.30
C ALA A 36 0.65 -1.70 -9.03
N ARG A 37 0.62 -0.89 -7.95
CA ARG A 37 0.03 -1.31 -6.66
C ARG A 37 -1.41 -1.81 -6.82
N ARG A 38 -1.69 -2.93 -6.15
CA ARG A 38 -3.04 -3.55 -6.09
C ARG A 38 -3.48 -3.75 -4.64
N SER A 39 -4.79 -3.83 -4.43
CA SER A 39 -5.35 -4.27 -3.15
C SER A 39 -5.36 -5.80 -3.12
N ILE A 40 -4.58 -6.37 -2.22
CA ILE A 40 -4.41 -7.82 -2.05
C ILE A 40 -5.40 -8.34 -1.00
N ARG A 41 -6.02 -9.48 -1.26
CA ARG A 41 -7.05 -10.12 -0.42
C ARG A 41 -6.79 -11.61 -0.19
N SER A 42 -5.70 -12.11 -0.75
CA SER A 42 -5.18 -13.46 -0.51
C SER A 42 -3.68 -13.36 -0.24
N TYR A 43 -3.22 -13.97 0.82
CA TYR A 43 -1.86 -13.84 1.31
C TYR A 43 -1.23 -15.21 1.54
N LYS A 44 0.08 -15.28 1.31
CA LYS A 44 0.90 -16.45 1.66
C LYS A 44 0.99 -16.56 3.18
N ALA A 45 1.17 -17.80 3.66
CA ALA A 45 1.42 -18.08 5.08
C ALA A 45 2.90 -17.77 5.47
N GLU A 46 3.41 -16.63 5.02
CA GLU A 46 4.76 -16.17 5.23
C GLU A 46 4.72 -14.89 6.08
N PRO A 47 5.42 -14.83 7.22
CA PRO A 47 5.42 -13.65 8.07
C PRO A 47 6.19 -12.51 7.40
N VAL A 48 5.69 -11.29 7.54
CA VAL A 48 6.46 -10.09 7.21
C VAL A 48 7.32 -9.75 8.44
N ASP A 49 8.62 -9.64 8.24
CA ASP A 49 9.54 -9.33 9.33
C ASP A 49 9.33 -7.90 9.86
N ARG A 50 9.69 -7.69 11.13
CA ARG A 50 9.47 -6.40 11.81
C ARG A 50 10.37 -5.28 11.30
N GLU A 51 11.50 -5.59 10.67
CA GLU A 51 12.36 -4.59 10.04
C GLU A 51 11.66 -4.00 8.81
N THR A 52 11.14 -4.85 7.93
CA THR A 52 10.30 -4.45 6.78
C THR A 52 9.06 -3.67 7.23
N LEU A 53 8.35 -4.15 8.27
CA LEU A 53 7.20 -3.41 8.82
C LEU A 53 7.60 -2.03 9.35
N THR A 54 8.73 -1.94 10.03
CA THR A 54 9.25 -0.65 10.54
C THR A 54 9.56 0.32 9.40
N GLU A 55 10.15 -0.15 8.31
CA GLU A 55 10.44 0.69 7.14
C GLU A 55 9.14 1.20 6.48
N ILE A 56 8.13 0.34 6.35
CA ILE A 56 6.80 0.75 5.86
C ILE A 56 6.20 1.84 6.77
N MET A 57 6.31 1.69 8.10
CA MET A 57 5.79 2.68 9.04
C MET A 57 6.55 4.01 8.96
N LYS A 58 7.88 3.99 8.81
CA LYS A 58 8.68 5.21 8.58
C LYS A 58 8.23 5.96 7.33
N CYS A 59 7.97 5.25 6.24
CA CYS A 59 7.41 5.86 5.03
C CYS A 59 6.01 6.45 5.30
N GLY A 60 5.19 5.74 6.08
CA GLY A 60 3.87 6.22 6.48
C GLY A 60 3.90 7.55 7.20
N ILE A 61 4.71 7.65 8.27
CA ILE A 61 4.80 8.89 9.08
C ILE A 61 5.44 10.07 8.34
N ASN A 62 6.11 9.84 7.21
CA ASN A 62 6.61 10.89 6.32
C ASN A 62 5.54 11.48 5.39
N ALA A 63 4.29 11.02 5.46
CA ALA A 63 3.20 11.65 4.75
C ALA A 63 2.99 13.10 5.22
N PRO A 64 2.58 14.00 4.31
CA PRO A 64 2.19 15.33 4.73
C PRO A 64 1.02 15.27 5.70
N ASN A 65 1.03 16.16 6.68
CA ASN A 65 -0.04 16.25 7.67
C ASN A 65 -0.27 17.72 8.08
N GLY A 66 -1.47 18.04 8.49
CA GLY A 66 -1.85 19.41 8.78
C GLY A 66 -1.04 20.00 9.93
N GLN A 67 -0.33 21.11 9.66
CA GLN A 67 0.47 21.85 10.64
C GLN A 67 1.53 20.98 11.38
N ASN A 68 1.93 19.87 10.80
CA ASN A 68 2.79 18.86 11.43
C ASN A 68 2.26 18.38 12.82
N LYS A 69 0.93 18.32 12.97
CA LYS A 69 0.31 17.89 14.22
C LYS A 69 0.46 16.41 14.48
N GLN A 70 0.75 15.61 13.43
CA GLN A 70 0.90 14.16 13.54
C GLN A 70 -0.30 13.54 14.27
N SER A 71 -1.50 13.93 13.84
CA SER A 71 -2.79 13.66 14.48
C SER A 71 -3.29 12.22 14.29
N TRP A 72 -2.37 11.28 14.36
CA TRP A 72 -2.62 9.83 14.27
C TRP A 72 -1.96 9.07 15.40
N ALA A 73 -2.49 7.88 15.68
CA ALA A 73 -1.82 6.86 16.46
C ALA A 73 -1.90 5.53 15.71
N VAL A 74 -0.80 4.78 15.68
CA VAL A 74 -0.71 3.53 14.91
C VAL A 74 -0.43 2.36 15.84
N ARG A 75 -1.11 1.22 15.60
CA ARG A 75 -0.83 -0.05 16.25
C ARG A 75 -0.70 -1.14 15.20
N ILE A 76 0.33 -1.94 15.32
CA ILE A 76 0.61 -3.05 14.42
C ILE A 76 0.36 -4.34 15.19
N VAL A 77 -0.47 -5.21 14.63
CA VAL A 77 -0.73 -6.54 15.16
C VAL A 77 -0.20 -7.56 14.14
N ASP A 78 0.90 -8.21 14.50
CA ASP A 78 1.56 -9.29 13.76
C ASP A 78 1.44 -10.65 14.47
N ASN A 79 0.61 -10.70 15.52
CA ASN A 79 0.33 -11.91 16.27
C ASN A 79 -0.87 -12.64 15.66
N PRO A 80 -0.68 -13.82 15.05
CA PRO A 80 -1.75 -14.53 14.35
C PRO A 80 -2.88 -14.99 15.29
N GLN A 81 -2.55 -15.33 16.55
CA GLN A 81 -3.57 -15.73 17.53
C GLN A 81 -4.47 -14.55 17.89
N LEU A 82 -3.91 -13.37 18.15
CA LEU A 82 -4.68 -12.17 18.46
C LEU A 82 -5.59 -11.77 17.27
N LEU A 83 -5.08 -11.85 16.04
CA LEU A 83 -5.88 -11.57 14.84
C LEU A 83 -7.04 -12.57 14.68
N ALA A 84 -6.81 -13.85 14.98
CA ALA A 84 -7.85 -14.88 14.97
C ALA A 84 -8.92 -14.62 16.05
N GLU A 85 -8.51 -14.28 17.28
CA GLU A 85 -9.40 -13.93 18.38
C GLU A 85 -10.27 -12.70 18.02
N MET A 86 -9.64 -11.65 17.45
CA MET A 86 -10.37 -10.45 16.99
C MET A 86 -11.37 -10.79 15.89
N SER A 87 -11.00 -11.62 14.90
CA SER A 87 -11.87 -12.05 13.82
C SER A 87 -13.05 -12.87 14.33
N GLU A 88 -12.82 -13.74 15.31
CA GLU A 88 -13.87 -14.53 15.94
C GLU A 88 -14.85 -13.65 16.74
N ALA A 89 -14.34 -12.71 17.55
CA ALA A 89 -15.18 -11.76 18.29
C ALA A 89 -16.04 -10.90 17.34
N ILE A 90 -15.47 -10.43 16.23
CA ILE A 90 -16.20 -9.70 15.20
C ILE A 90 -17.30 -10.58 14.59
N GLY A 91 -17.00 -11.84 14.29
CA GLY A 91 -17.97 -12.78 13.74
C GLY A 91 -19.13 -13.04 14.71
N GLN A 92 -18.86 -13.17 16.00
CA GLN A 92 -19.87 -13.35 17.06
C GLN A 92 -20.69 -12.06 17.30
N ALA A 93 -20.06 -10.90 17.21
CA ALA A 93 -20.72 -9.60 17.34
C ALA A 93 -21.72 -9.31 16.20
N HIS A 94 -21.50 -9.92 15.03
CA HIS A 94 -22.29 -9.65 13.81
C HIS A 94 -22.86 -10.95 13.20
N PRO A 95 -23.75 -11.66 13.94
CA PRO A 95 -24.32 -12.92 13.45
C PRO A 95 -25.11 -12.69 12.15
N GLY A 96 -24.98 -13.64 11.21
CA GLY A 96 -25.61 -13.54 9.89
C GLY A 96 -24.85 -12.66 8.88
N ASN A 97 -23.70 -12.12 9.25
CA ASN A 97 -22.82 -11.41 8.34
C ASN A 97 -21.49 -12.17 8.17
N ASP A 98 -21.43 -13.09 7.23
CA ASP A 98 -20.25 -13.92 6.96
C ASP A 98 -19.00 -13.10 6.62
N PHE A 99 -19.20 -11.91 6.07
CA PHE A 99 -18.09 -10.99 5.77
C PHE A 99 -17.46 -10.41 7.02
N ALA A 100 -18.19 -10.23 8.12
CA ALA A 100 -17.66 -9.63 9.33
C ALA A 100 -16.46 -10.42 9.86
N ARG A 101 -16.58 -11.74 10.02
CA ARG A 101 -15.50 -12.64 10.49
C ARG A 101 -14.26 -12.60 9.58
N THR A 102 -14.44 -12.34 8.29
CA THR A 102 -13.36 -12.33 7.28
C THR A 102 -12.93 -10.92 6.87
N CYS A 103 -13.32 -9.91 7.65
CA CYS A 103 -13.09 -8.50 7.27
C CYS A 103 -11.60 -8.11 7.20
N PHE A 104 -10.70 -8.83 7.89
CA PHE A 104 -9.25 -8.67 7.78
C PHE A 104 -8.64 -9.30 6.52
N ARG A 105 -9.46 -10.02 5.71
CA ARG A 105 -9.03 -10.65 4.45
C ARG A 105 -7.89 -11.67 4.60
N GLY A 106 -7.71 -12.25 5.78
CA GLY A 106 -6.61 -13.19 6.04
C GLY A 106 -5.23 -12.54 6.05
N ALA A 107 -5.14 -11.23 6.16
CA ALA A 107 -3.86 -10.53 6.25
C ALA A 107 -3.09 -10.98 7.50
N PRO A 108 -1.83 -11.42 7.38
CA PRO A 108 -1.02 -11.87 8.52
C PRO A 108 -0.60 -10.71 9.44
N VAL A 109 -0.67 -9.48 8.95
CA VAL A 109 -0.41 -8.27 9.72
C VAL A 109 -1.54 -7.28 9.50
N MET A 110 -2.03 -6.72 10.61
CA MET A 110 -3.01 -5.63 10.58
C MET A 110 -2.42 -4.38 11.23
N VAL A 111 -2.50 -3.27 10.50
CA VAL A 111 -2.17 -1.94 11.01
C VAL A 111 -3.48 -1.23 11.31
N PHE A 112 -3.66 -0.82 12.55
CA PHE A 112 -4.79 -0.06 13.02
C PHE A 112 -4.36 1.40 13.19
N ILE A 113 -5.05 2.31 12.53
CA ILE A 113 -4.75 3.75 12.52
C ILE A 113 -5.91 4.48 13.18
N ALA A 114 -5.63 5.15 14.29
CA ALA A 114 -6.59 6.01 14.98
C ALA A 114 -6.30 7.48 14.70
N ARG A 115 -7.35 8.30 14.66
CA ARG A 115 -7.30 9.73 14.46
C ARG A 115 -7.54 10.50 15.76
N ASP A 116 -6.92 11.64 15.91
CA ASP A 116 -7.19 12.61 16.98
C ASP A 116 -8.51 13.35 16.70
N LEU A 117 -9.49 13.19 17.59
CA LEU A 117 -10.80 13.83 17.47
C LEU A 117 -10.78 15.35 17.72
N SER A 118 -9.71 15.87 18.30
CA SER A 118 -9.54 17.30 18.54
C SER A 118 -9.09 18.08 17.29
N TYR A 119 -8.78 17.37 16.18
CA TYR A 119 -8.26 17.99 14.96
C TYR A 119 -9.07 17.59 13.71
N ASP A 120 -9.70 18.55 13.09
CA ASP A 120 -10.63 18.35 11.96
C ASP A 120 -10.01 17.65 10.75
N PHE A 121 -8.71 17.83 10.50
CA PHE A 121 -8.02 17.22 9.36
C PHE A 121 -7.40 15.85 9.67
N SER A 122 -7.52 15.35 10.88
CA SER A 122 -6.90 14.08 11.31
C SER A 122 -7.29 12.88 10.44
N ALA A 123 -8.52 12.85 9.92
CA ALA A 123 -8.96 11.78 9.02
C ALA A 123 -8.22 11.82 7.66
N TYR A 124 -7.92 13.01 7.13
CA TYR A 124 -7.13 13.18 5.92
C TYR A 124 -5.68 12.76 6.16
N ASP A 125 -5.10 13.17 7.30
CA ASP A 125 -3.74 12.81 7.71
C ASP A 125 -3.59 11.28 7.80
N CYS A 126 -4.56 10.57 8.40
CA CYS A 126 -4.58 9.10 8.44
C CYS A 126 -4.64 8.47 7.04
N GLY A 127 -5.42 9.04 6.12
CA GLY A 127 -5.51 8.57 4.74
C GLY A 127 -4.21 8.74 3.96
N LEU A 128 -3.56 9.89 4.09
CA LEU A 128 -2.27 10.19 3.48
C LEU A 128 -1.18 9.25 3.99
N MET A 129 -1.13 9.03 5.32
CA MET A 129 -0.24 8.07 5.96
C MET A 129 -0.46 6.66 5.42
N ALA A 130 -1.71 6.18 5.39
CA ALA A 130 -2.03 4.85 4.90
C ALA A 130 -1.61 4.67 3.43
N GLN A 131 -1.77 5.70 2.58
CA GLN A 131 -1.34 5.63 1.19
C GLN A 131 0.19 5.49 1.07
N ASN A 132 0.97 6.25 1.85
CA ASN A 132 2.42 6.10 1.87
C ASN A 132 2.84 4.70 2.33
N MET A 133 2.21 4.15 3.39
CA MET A 133 2.43 2.76 3.83
C MET A 133 2.17 1.75 2.71
N MET A 134 1.07 1.88 1.98
CA MET A 134 0.71 0.95 0.92
C MET A 134 1.65 1.05 -0.29
N LEU A 135 2.16 2.24 -0.61
CA LEU A 135 3.13 2.42 -1.71
C LEU A 135 4.50 1.85 -1.34
N SER A 136 4.97 2.12 -0.12
CA SER A 136 6.24 1.57 0.36
C SER A 136 6.17 0.05 0.54
N ALA A 137 5.06 -0.48 1.04
CA ALA A 137 4.85 -1.93 1.11
C ALA A 137 4.98 -2.56 -0.28
N TRP A 138 4.32 -1.98 -1.29
CA TRP A 138 4.39 -2.49 -2.66
C TRP A 138 5.79 -2.46 -3.24
N SER A 139 6.56 -1.40 -3.01
CA SER A 139 7.97 -1.31 -3.46
C SER A 139 8.89 -2.30 -2.76
N LEU A 140 8.53 -2.75 -1.55
CA LEU A 140 9.24 -3.77 -0.77
C LEU A 140 8.71 -5.20 -1.05
N GLY A 141 7.83 -5.39 -2.05
CA GLY A 141 7.25 -6.69 -2.38
C GLY A 141 6.15 -7.17 -1.43
N VAL A 142 5.69 -6.31 -0.51
CA VAL A 142 4.61 -6.61 0.44
C VAL A 142 3.27 -6.15 -0.13
N GLY A 143 2.32 -7.07 -0.26
CA GLY A 143 0.95 -6.77 -0.65
C GLY A 143 0.21 -6.02 0.46
N SER A 144 -0.73 -5.17 0.08
CA SER A 144 -1.51 -4.38 1.04
C SER A 144 -2.96 -4.21 0.63
N ILE A 145 -3.82 -3.93 1.61
CA ILE A 145 -5.20 -3.51 1.40
C ILE A 145 -5.63 -2.49 2.44
N CYS A 146 -6.30 -1.43 1.98
CA CYS A 146 -6.97 -0.46 2.84
C CYS A 146 -8.37 -0.97 3.21
N LEU A 147 -8.71 -0.98 4.49
CA LEU A 147 -9.92 -1.58 5.04
C LEU A 147 -10.65 -0.59 5.96
N GLY A 148 -11.87 -0.20 5.58
CA GLY A 148 -12.78 0.58 6.43
C GLY A 148 -13.75 -0.30 7.23
N SER A 149 -14.12 -1.49 6.71
CA SER A 149 -15.09 -2.37 7.37
C SER A 149 -14.68 -2.86 8.77
N PRO A 150 -13.40 -3.19 9.05
CA PRO A 150 -12.99 -3.56 10.40
C PRO A 150 -13.22 -2.45 11.43
N VAL A 151 -13.09 -1.19 11.05
CA VAL A 151 -13.38 -0.05 11.93
C VAL A 151 -14.79 -0.17 12.49
N ARG A 152 -15.79 -0.21 11.59
CA ARG A 152 -17.19 -0.32 12.00
C ARG A 152 -17.45 -1.57 12.81
N PHE A 153 -16.98 -2.73 12.38
CA PHE A 153 -17.24 -4.00 13.07
C PHE A 153 -16.60 -4.07 14.46
N LEU A 154 -15.47 -3.41 14.68
CA LEU A 154 -14.83 -3.36 15.99
C LEU A 154 -15.49 -2.34 16.94
N THR A 155 -16.06 -1.25 16.40
CA THR A 155 -16.62 -0.15 17.20
C THR A 155 -18.10 -0.32 17.53
N ASP A 156 -18.85 -1.09 16.73
CA ASP A 156 -20.31 -1.18 16.82
C ASP A 156 -20.81 -2.16 17.91
N ASN A 157 -19.92 -2.90 18.60
CA ASN A 157 -20.35 -3.94 19.52
C ASN A 157 -19.42 -4.14 20.73
N ASP A 158 -20.01 -4.30 21.91
CA ASP A 158 -19.27 -4.47 23.16
C ASP A 158 -18.39 -5.72 23.22
N LEU A 159 -18.69 -6.78 22.45
CA LEU A 159 -17.84 -7.98 22.36
C LEU A 159 -16.45 -7.66 21.78
N CYS A 160 -16.34 -6.62 20.97
CA CYS A 160 -15.07 -6.18 20.37
C CYS A 160 -14.30 -5.19 21.24
N LYS A 161 -14.95 -4.59 22.25
CA LYS A 161 -14.37 -3.56 23.11
C LYS A 161 -13.05 -3.97 23.79
N PRO A 162 -12.88 -5.20 24.35
CA PRO A 162 -11.61 -5.61 24.95
C PRO A 162 -10.45 -5.57 23.97
N TYR A 163 -10.70 -5.81 22.68
CA TYR A 163 -9.66 -5.76 21.63
C TYR A 163 -9.29 -4.33 21.27
N LEU A 164 -10.26 -3.41 21.23
CA LEU A 164 -9.99 -1.97 21.05
C LEU A 164 -9.20 -1.42 22.23
N GLU A 165 -9.56 -1.79 23.48
CA GLU A 165 -8.83 -1.41 24.69
C GLU A 165 -7.39 -1.94 24.65
N ARG A 166 -7.18 -3.17 24.16
CA ARG A 166 -5.85 -3.77 24.00
C ARG A 166 -4.98 -3.04 22.99
N LEU A 167 -5.57 -2.39 21.95
CA LEU A 167 -4.84 -1.52 21.04
C LEU A 167 -4.29 -0.27 21.76
N ASN A 168 -4.87 0.10 22.88
CA ASN A 168 -4.39 1.17 23.78
C ASN A 168 -4.06 2.46 23.01
N PHE A 169 -5.05 2.99 22.29
CA PHE A 169 -4.93 4.30 21.68
C PHE A 169 -5.00 5.40 22.75
N PRO A 170 -4.38 6.58 22.49
CA PRO A 170 -4.51 7.71 23.42
C PRO A 170 -5.97 8.12 23.63
N GLU A 171 -6.27 8.71 24.78
CA GLU A 171 -7.57 9.33 25.03
C GLU A 171 -7.87 10.40 23.98
N GLY A 172 -9.12 10.50 23.52
CA GLY A 172 -9.52 11.41 22.46
C GLY A 172 -9.20 10.92 21.04
N TYR A 173 -8.69 9.69 20.90
CA TYR A 173 -8.47 9.06 19.59
C TYR A 173 -9.54 8.01 19.30
N GLU A 174 -9.92 7.91 18.03
CA GLU A 174 -10.80 6.84 17.56
C GLU A 174 -10.20 6.10 16.36
N LEU A 175 -10.50 4.82 16.24
CA LEU A 175 -10.07 4.01 15.08
C LEU A 175 -10.68 4.58 13.79
N ALA A 176 -9.85 4.96 12.84
CA ALA A 176 -10.26 5.60 11.59
C ALA A 176 -10.10 4.68 10.36
N LEU A 177 -9.05 3.86 10.34
CA LEU A 177 -8.66 3.10 9.17
C LEU A 177 -7.83 1.88 9.57
N CYS A 178 -7.92 0.80 8.78
CA CYS A 178 -7.03 -0.34 8.91
C CYS A 178 -6.30 -0.61 7.59
N VAL A 179 -5.07 -1.12 7.68
CA VAL A 179 -4.31 -1.63 6.54
C VAL A 179 -3.90 -3.07 6.82
N GLY A 180 -4.31 -3.98 5.94
CA GLY A 180 -3.79 -5.36 5.94
C GLY A 180 -2.52 -5.43 5.12
N LEU A 181 -1.50 -6.15 5.63
CA LEU A 181 -0.20 -6.35 5.01
C LEU A 181 0.16 -7.83 4.98
N GLY A 182 0.88 -8.27 3.93
CA GLY A 182 1.39 -9.64 3.79
C GLY A 182 1.90 -9.90 2.39
N TYR A 183 2.62 -10.99 2.18
CA TYR A 183 3.05 -11.39 0.84
C TYR A 183 1.87 -11.89 0.03
N ALA A 184 1.70 -11.33 -1.18
CA ALA A 184 0.55 -11.61 -2.03
C ALA A 184 0.54 -13.06 -2.52
N ASP A 185 -0.64 -13.74 -2.42
CA ASP A 185 -0.94 -15.03 -3.04
C ASP A 185 -1.98 -14.87 -4.16
N GLU A 186 -2.05 -13.68 -4.75
CA GLU A 186 -2.88 -13.35 -5.91
C GLU A 186 -2.24 -12.22 -6.73
N ALA A 187 -2.63 -12.09 -7.99
CA ALA A 187 -2.20 -11.03 -8.89
C ALA A 187 -3.43 -10.37 -9.56
N PRO A 188 -4.20 -9.56 -8.82
CA PRO A 188 -5.43 -8.99 -9.34
C PRO A 188 -5.16 -7.96 -10.45
N ALA A 189 -5.98 -8.00 -11.50
CA ALA A 189 -5.91 -7.03 -12.58
C ALA A 189 -6.23 -5.60 -12.10
N ALA A 190 -5.68 -4.62 -12.79
CA ALA A 190 -6.03 -3.22 -12.58
C ALA A 190 -7.50 -2.99 -12.94
N LYS A 191 -8.24 -2.31 -12.06
CA LYS A 191 -9.60 -1.86 -12.37
C LYS A 191 -9.55 -0.54 -13.12
N PRO A 192 -10.45 -0.29 -14.09
CA PRO A 192 -10.51 0.99 -14.79
C PRO A 192 -10.73 2.15 -13.84
N ARG A 193 -10.25 3.32 -14.24
CA ARG A 193 -10.47 4.60 -13.55
C ARG A 193 -11.20 5.54 -14.50
N ASP A 194 -12.15 6.27 -13.95
CA ASP A 194 -12.98 7.22 -14.68
C ASP A 194 -12.25 8.57 -14.76
N MET A 195 -11.65 8.83 -15.92
CA MET A 195 -10.95 10.08 -16.22
C MET A 195 -11.88 11.25 -16.47
N GLU A 196 -13.17 10.99 -16.78
CA GLU A 196 -14.17 12.04 -16.99
C GLU A 196 -14.45 12.87 -15.72
N LYS A 197 -14.06 12.34 -14.56
CA LYS A 197 -14.16 13.04 -13.27
C LYS A 197 -13.08 14.07 -13.03
N ILE A 198 -12.08 14.16 -13.92
CA ILE A 198 -10.98 15.12 -13.84
C ILE A 198 -11.18 16.15 -14.94
N LYS A 199 -11.32 17.42 -14.57
CA LYS A 199 -11.52 18.51 -15.51
C LYS A 199 -10.64 19.70 -15.18
N PHE A 200 -10.09 20.32 -16.20
CA PHE A 200 -9.49 21.64 -16.07
C PHE A 200 -10.64 22.67 -16.02
N VAL A 201 -10.48 23.68 -15.21
CA VAL A 201 -11.41 24.80 -15.12
C VAL A 201 -10.62 26.03 -15.55
N ASP A 202 -11.02 26.64 -16.66
CA ASP A 202 -10.42 27.83 -17.26
C ASP A 202 -11.12 29.12 -16.77
#